data_ab64f0c697dfa0445697859a96931341
#
_entry.id   ab64f0c697dfa0445697859a96931341
#
_cell.length_a   1.000
_cell.length_b   1.000
_cell.length_c   1.000
_cell.angle_alpha   90.00
_cell.angle_beta   90.00
_cell.angle_gamma   90.00
#
_symmetry.space_group_name_H-M   'P 1'
#
loop_
_entity.id
_entity.type
_entity.pdbx_description
1 polymer ?
#
loop_
_entity_poly.entity_id
_entity_poly.type
_entity_poly.pdbx_seq_one_letter_code
_entity_poly.pdbx_strand_id
1 'polypeptide(L)'
;MRSTIRRLWALATVAVLVTAAGGTAVAAGPTATYRVTIQVLIEGQPLTPPLIALHRSPQANVFTVGAPASFGVKEIAENGNLAPLKSVLESSAGMLAVAEAGAPLVPLGSPGETVHLFTDTVSMTISARRDVRAISWVSMLICTNDGFTGVDSLALPRHVGDAVARFTAGYDAGTELNTEAFADIVPPCQGLIGVTGDSGTGTSDPSLAEGGVIHHHPGIDGGADLVPGVHGWTDPVGLIVVERIG
;
A
#
# COMPACT_ATOMS: atom_id res chain seq x y z
N MET A 1 -1.26 45.85 -50.91
CA MET A 1 -1.19 46.23 -49.49
C MET A 1 -1.89 45.19 -48.67
N ARG A 2 -1.17 44.24 -48.03
CA ARG A 2 -1.73 43.24 -47.13
C ARG A 2 -1.17 43.48 -45.74
N SER A 3 -2.05 43.89 -44.80
CA SER A 3 -1.71 44.16 -43.40
C SER A 3 -1.79 42.86 -42.61
N THR A 4 -0.68 42.41 -42.02
CA THR A 4 -0.57 41.25 -41.14
C THR A 4 -0.73 41.69 -39.70
N ILE A 5 -1.87 41.38 -39.09
CA ILE A 5 -2.13 41.60 -37.66
C ILE A 5 -1.52 40.45 -36.86
N ARG A 6 -0.42 40.72 -36.13
CA ARG A 6 0.15 39.83 -35.13
C ARG A 6 -0.67 39.90 -33.83
N ARG A 7 -1.37 38.85 -33.50
CA ARG A 7 -2.01 38.71 -32.18
C ARG A 7 -0.97 38.23 -31.17
N LEU A 8 -0.62 39.07 -30.22
CA LEU A 8 0.15 38.74 -29.03
C LEU A 8 -0.80 38.07 -28.02
N TRP A 9 -0.51 36.83 -27.67
CA TRP A 9 -1.14 36.15 -26.54
C TRP A 9 -0.32 36.46 -25.29
N ALA A 10 -0.91 37.22 -24.36
CA ALA A 10 -0.35 37.42 -23.03
C ALA A 10 -0.76 36.23 -22.14
N LEU A 11 0.22 35.43 -21.72
CA LEU A 11 0.06 34.43 -20.69
C LEU A 11 -0.01 35.14 -19.34
N ALA A 12 -1.17 35.17 -18.74
CA ALA A 12 -1.35 35.63 -17.36
C ALA A 12 -1.01 34.45 -16.40
N THR A 13 0.15 34.55 -15.74
CA THR A 13 0.54 33.67 -14.67
C THR A 13 -0.20 34.09 -13.40
N VAL A 14 -1.18 33.27 -12.97
CA VAL A 14 -1.85 33.47 -11.68
C VAL A 14 -0.97 32.84 -10.59
N ALA A 15 -0.29 33.69 -9.83
CA ALA A 15 0.39 33.30 -8.61
C ALA A 15 -0.64 33.20 -7.48
N VAL A 16 -0.94 31.97 -7.03
CA VAL A 16 -1.74 31.73 -5.83
C VAL A 16 -0.84 31.94 -4.62
N LEU A 17 -1.00 33.05 -3.92
CA LEU A 17 -0.40 33.25 -2.60
C LEU A 17 -1.21 32.46 -1.57
N VAL A 18 -0.64 31.35 -1.09
CA VAL A 18 -1.15 30.64 0.09
C VAL A 18 -0.60 31.37 1.32
N THR A 19 -1.43 32.16 1.99
CA THR A 19 -1.11 32.72 3.30
C THR A 19 -1.21 31.63 4.34
N ALA A 20 -0.07 31.15 4.82
CA ALA A 20 0.00 30.24 5.97
C ALA A 20 -0.44 31.02 7.23
N ALA A 21 -1.56 30.61 7.84
CA ALA A 21 -1.97 31.07 9.16
C ALA A 21 -0.88 30.67 10.17
N GLY A 22 -0.36 31.65 10.92
CA GLY A 22 0.71 31.48 11.89
C GLY A 22 0.26 30.66 13.11
N GLY A 23 0.41 29.32 13.01
CA GLY A 23 0.53 28.46 14.18
C GLY A 23 1.94 28.62 14.74
N THR A 24 2.10 28.71 16.05
CA THR A 24 3.40 28.69 16.75
C THR A 24 4.13 27.42 16.35
N ALA A 25 5.11 27.53 15.45
CA ALA A 25 5.97 26.42 15.07
C ALA A 25 6.75 26.00 16.31
N VAL A 26 6.33 24.92 16.97
CA VAL A 26 7.21 24.18 17.87
C VAL A 26 8.39 23.79 16.99
N ALA A 27 9.59 24.23 17.38
CA ALA A 27 10.81 23.96 16.63
C ALA A 27 10.89 22.44 16.36
N ALA A 28 10.64 22.05 15.12
CA ALA A 28 10.73 20.64 14.73
C ALA A 28 12.19 20.23 14.95
N GLY A 29 12.41 19.27 15.84
CA GLY A 29 13.74 18.71 16.07
C GLY A 29 14.32 18.20 14.75
N PRO A 30 15.64 17.90 14.71
CA PRO A 30 16.30 17.47 13.48
C PRO A 30 15.55 16.28 12.87
N THR A 31 15.31 16.35 11.56
CA THR A 31 14.61 15.34 10.77
C THR A 31 15.57 14.40 10.04
N ALA A 32 15.08 13.24 9.67
CA ALA A 32 15.67 12.30 8.72
C ALA A 32 14.69 12.10 7.58
N THR A 33 15.18 12.10 6.35
CA THR A 33 14.37 11.96 5.14
C THR A 33 14.75 10.69 4.40
N TYR A 34 13.75 9.93 4.01
CA TYR A 34 13.90 8.64 3.33
C TYR A 34 13.14 8.66 2.00
N ARG A 35 13.75 8.07 0.98
CA ARG A 35 13.06 7.62 -0.22
C ARG A 35 12.63 6.18 0.02
N VAL A 36 11.33 5.92 -0.06
CA VAL A 36 10.73 4.60 0.09
C VAL A 36 10.17 4.19 -1.26
N THR A 37 10.68 3.09 -1.80
CA THR A 37 10.20 2.51 -3.05
C THR A 37 9.60 1.14 -2.75
N ILE A 38 8.37 0.90 -3.19
CA ILE A 38 7.66 -0.38 -3.07
C ILE A 38 7.29 -0.84 -4.47
N GLN A 39 7.58 -2.10 -4.76
CA GLN A 39 7.29 -2.75 -6.04
C GLN A 39 6.55 -4.06 -5.80
N VAL A 40 5.49 -4.33 -6.58
CA VAL A 40 4.88 -5.65 -6.70
C VAL A 40 5.69 -6.49 -7.68
N LEU A 41 5.95 -7.76 -7.33
CA LEU A 41 6.84 -8.65 -8.09
C LEU A 41 6.10 -9.79 -8.81
N ILE A 42 4.82 -9.95 -8.57
CA ILE A 42 3.98 -11.04 -9.06
C ILE A 42 2.94 -10.50 -10.05
N GLU A 43 2.48 -11.33 -11.00
CA GLU A 43 1.64 -10.86 -12.10
C GLU A 43 0.14 -10.84 -11.79
N GLY A 44 -0.36 -11.76 -10.98
CA GLY A 44 -1.80 -12.00 -10.78
C GLY A 44 -2.45 -11.23 -9.64
N GLN A 45 -1.68 -10.45 -8.86
CA GLN A 45 -2.18 -9.79 -7.65
C GLN A 45 -1.83 -8.30 -7.63
N PRO A 46 -2.76 -7.42 -8.02
CA PRO A 46 -2.64 -6.00 -7.75
C PRO A 46 -2.61 -5.74 -6.24
N LEU A 47 -1.92 -4.68 -5.83
CA LEU A 47 -1.88 -4.23 -4.44
C LEU A 47 -2.72 -2.96 -4.27
N THR A 48 -3.45 -2.85 -3.16
CA THR A 48 -4.03 -1.55 -2.77
C THR A 48 -2.94 -0.51 -2.56
N PRO A 49 -3.26 0.79 -2.50
CA PRO A 49 -2.25 1.79 -2.15
C PRO A 49 -1.52 1.41 -0.86
N PRO A 50 -0.18 1.27 -0.85
CA PRO A 50 0.57 0.95 0.35
C PRO A 50 0.37 1.97 1.47
N LEU A 51 0.10 1.50 2.69
CA LEU A 51 0.14 2.29 3.91
C LEU A 51 1.50 2.12 4.59
N ILE A 52 2.20 3.21 4.85
CA ILE A 52 3.58 3.24 5.33
C ILE A 52 3.63 3.95 6.67
N ALA A 53 4.35 3.40 7.64
CA ALA A 53 4.55 3.97 8.95
C ALA A 53 6.04 4.02 9.32
N LEU A 54 6.53 5.20 9.69
CA LEU A 54 7.86 5.42 10.26
C LEU A 54 7.76 5.54 11.78
N HIS A 55 8.49 4.72 12.53
CA HIS A 55 8.30 4.63 13.97
C HIS A 55 9.58 4.32 14.75
N ARG A 56 9.48 4.45 16.10
CA ARG A 56 10.48 3.96 17.03
C ARG A 56 10.23 2.47 17.26
N SER A 57 11.18 1.61 16.85
CA SER A 57 11.12 0.19 17.20
C SER A 57 11.35 0.00 18.71
N PRO A 58 10.70 -0.94 19.38
CA PRO A 58 9.74 -1.97 18.94
C PRO A 58 8.28 -1.66 19.28
N GLN A 59 7.90 -0.40 19.53
CA GLN A 59 6.60 -0.06 20.14
C GLN A 59 5.44 0.09 19.15
N ALA A 60 5.69 -0.05 17.87
CA ALA A 60 4.68 0.05 16.85
C ALA A 60 4.68 -1.21 16.00
N ASN A 61 4.06 -2.24 16.53
CA ASN A 61 3.81 -3.47 15.80
C ASN A 61 2.54 -3.29 14.96
N VAL A 62 2.68 -3.34 13.63
CA VAL A 62 1.56 -3.23 12.70
C VAL A 62 0.87 -4.57 12.56
N PHE A 63 1.65 -5.65 12.42
CA PHE A 63 1.13 -7.02 12.42
C PHE A 63 2.20 -8.00 12.94
N THR A 64 1.76 -9.19 13.36
CA THR A 64 2.66 -10.27 13.78
C THR A 64 2.14 -11.59 13.24
N VAL A 65 2.96 -12.29 12.46
CA VAL A 65 2.65 -13.66 12.02
C VAL A 65 2.45 -14.56 13.24
N GLY A 66 1.38 -15.33 13.26
CA GLY A 66 0.95 -16.17 14.38
C GLY A 66 0.08 -15.46 15.43
N ALA A 67 -0.21 -14.17 15.27
CA ALA A 67 -1.15 -13.44 16.11
C ALA A 67 -2.44 -13.09 15.33
N PRO A 68 -3.58 -12.88 15.99
CA PRO A 68 -4.79 -12.37 15.35
C PRO A 68 -4.54 -11.01 14.68
N ALA A 69 -5.15 -10.80 13.51
CA ALA A 69 -5.12 -9.50 12.86
C ALA A 69 -5.85 -8.45 13.71
N SER A 70 -5.27 -7.25 13.79
CA SER A 70 -5.99 -6.10 14.35
C SER A 70 -7.15 -5.71 13.43
N PHE A 71 -8.15 -5.00 13.96
CA PHE A 71 -9.25 -4.47 13.14
C PHE A 71 -8.74 -3.69 11.92
N GLY A 72 -7.69 -2.88 12.08
CA GLY A 72 -7.14 -2.10 10.98
C GLY A 72 -6.44 -2.96 9.91
N VAL A 73 -5.75 -4.03 10.29
CA VAL A 73 -5.15 -4.99 9.34
C VAL A 73 -6.24 -5.78 8.62
N LYS A 74 -7.27 -6.25 9.35
CA LYS A 74 -8.46 -6.89 8.78
C LYS A 74 -9.11 -6.01 7.71
N GLU A 75 -9.39 -4.75 8.03
CA GLU A 75 -10.01 -3.81 7.09
C GLU A 75 -9.19 -3.58 5.81
N ILE A 76 -7.86 -3.58 5.94
CA ILE A 76 -6.99 -3.53 4.76
C ILE A 76 -7.08 -4.84 3.98
N ALA A 77 -6.98 -5.97 4.64
CA ALA A 77 -6.87 -7.28 4.03
C ALA A 77 -8.18 -7.72 3.33
N GLU A 78 -9.34 -7.43 3.92
CA GLU A 78 -10.65 -7.79 3.36
C GLU A 78 -11.24 -6.73 2.43
N ASN A 79 -11.03 -5.43 2.73
CA ASN A 79 -11.75 -4.33 2.07
C ASN A 79 -10.83 -3.35 1.34
N GLY A 80 -9.51 -3.45 1.47
CA GLY A 80 -8.57 -2.44 0.99
C GLY A 80 -8.71 -1.08 1.71
N ASN A 81 -9.39 -1.06 2.87
CA ASN A 81 -9.71 0.16 3.62
C ASN A 81 -8.56 0.55 4.57
N LEU A 82 -7.75 1.52 4.17
CA LEU A 82 -6.59 1.98 4.92
C LEU A 82 -6.95 2.83 6.15
N ALA A 83 -8.12 3.48 6.14
CA ALA A 83 -8.46 4.53 7.10
C ALA A 83 -8.43 4.07 8.57
N PRO A 84 -8.95 2.90 8.98
CA PRO A 84 -8.91 2.46 10.37
C PRO A 84 -7.49 2.26 10.88
N LEU A 85 -6.61 1.57 10.13
CA LEU A 85 -5.23 1.36 10.54
C LEU A 85 -4.47 2.68 10.57
N LYS A 86 -4.62 3.52 9.55
CA LYS A 86 -4.01 4.84 9.49
C LYS A 86 -4.33 5.68 10.72
N SER A 87 -5.61 5.77 11.10
CA SER A 87 -6.06 6.51 12.29
C SER A 87 -5.43 6.00 13.59
N VAL A 88 -5.35 4.68 13.75
CA VAL A 88 -4.69 4.04 14.92
C VAL A 88 -3.21 4.38 14.92
N LEU A 89 -2.52 4.26 13.80
CA LEU A 89 -1.10 4.55 13.69
C LEU A 89 -0.79 6.02 13.97
N GLU A 90 -1.55 6.96 13.40
CA GLU A 90 -1.37 8.40 13.61
C GLU A 90 -1.55 8.82 15.08
N SER A 91 -2.37 8.09 15.83
CA SER A 91 -2.60 8.34 17.26
C SER A 91 -1.68 7.55 18.19
N SER A 92 -0.88 6.61 17.67
CA SER A 92 -0.08 5.69 18.48
C SER A 92 1.22 6.32 18.97
N ALA A 93 1.55 6.10 20.25
CA ALA A 93 2.81 6.52 20.82
C ALA A 93 3.99 5.84 20.11
N GLY A 94 5.01 6.62 19.74
CA GLY A 94 6.17 6.09 19.02
C GLY A 94 6.06 6.09 17.50
N MET A 95 4.88 6.36 16.95
CA MET A 95 4.69 6.65 15.54
C MET A 95 5.20 8.06 15.22
N LEU A 96 5.93 8.24 14.14
CA LEU A 96 6.60 9.50 13.81
C LEU A 96 6.16 10.07 12.46
N ALA A 97 5.72 9.23 11.56
CA ALA A 97 5.08 9.62 10.31
C ALA A 97 4.24 8.46 9.77
N VAL A 98 3.09 8.76 9.19
CA VAL A 98 2.24 7.82 8.45
C VAL A 98 1.98 8.42 7.08
N ALA A 99 2.07 7.63 6.05
CA ALA A 99 1.84 8.03 4.67
C ALA A 99 1.14 6.91 3.90
N GLU A 100 0.36 7.27 2.90
CA GLU A 100 -0.24 6.33 1.97
C GLU A 100 0.14 6.69 0.53
N ALA A 101 0.27 5.70 -0.33
CA ALA A 101 0.45 5.92 -1.75
C ALA A 101 -0.86 6.41 -2.38
N GLY A 102 -0.75 7.23 -3.43
CA GLY A 102 -1.91 7.85 -4.08
C GLY A 102 -2.69 6.92 -5.02
N ALA A 103 -2.20 5.70 -5.28
CA ALA A 103 -2.77 4.77 -6.24
C ALA A 103 -2.39 3.32 -5.91
N PRO A 104 -3.17 2.33 -6.39
CA PRO A 104 -2.81 0.92 -6.32
C PRO A 104 -1.56 0.65 -7.16
N LEU A 105 -0.88 -0.46 -6.85
CA LEU A 105 0.19 -1.01 -7.68
C LEU A 105 -0.39 -2.16 -8.53
N VAL A 106 -0.26 -2.05 -9.84
CA VAL A 106 -0.74 -3.07 -10.77
C VAL A 106 0.46 -3.70 -11.47
N PRO A 107 0.62 -5.02 -11.38
CA PRO A 107 1.75 -5.71 -11.99
C PRO A 107 1.82 -5.48 -13.49
N LEU A 108 3.02 -5.24 -14.00
CA LEU A 108 3.25 -5.23 -15.44
C LEU A 108 3.02 -6.64 -16.00
N GLY A 109 2.21 -6.77 -17.04
CA GLY A 109 1.87 -8.06 -17.63
C GLY A 109 0.59 -8.70 -17.07
N SER A 110 -0.12 -8.05 -16.16
CA SER A 110 -1.48 -8.47 -15.78
C SER A 110 -2.34 -8.63 -17.04
N PRO A 111 -3.05 -9.77 -17.22
CA PRO A 111 -3.71 -10.11 -18.48
C PRO A 111 -4.69 -9.09 -19.02
N GLY A 112 -5.22 -8.23 -18.16
CA GLY A 112 -6.22 -7.24 -18.51
C GLY A 112 -5.75 -5.80 -18.50
N GLU A 113 -4.48 -5.57 -18.32
CA GLU A 113 -3.95 -4.22 -18.39
C GLU A 113 -3.90 -3.74 -19.85
N THR A 114 -5.06 -3.29 -20.35
CA THR A 114 -5.18 -2.72 -21.70
C THR A 114 -4.77 -1.25 -21.78
N VAL A 115 -4.69 -0.58 -20.63
CA VAL A 115 -4.31 0.83 -20.51
C VAL A 115 -3.49 0.94 -19.22
N HIS A 116 -2.21 1.13 -19.28
CA HIS A 116 -1.28 1.27 -18.13
C HIS A 116 -1.62 2.51 -17.28
N LEU A 117 -2.77 2.49 -16.60
CA LEU A 117 -3.23 3.57 -15.72
C LEU A 117 -2.44 3.62 -14.40
N PHE A 118 -1.92 2.47 -14.01
CA PHE A 118 -1.17 2.28 -12.77
C PHE A 118 0.20 1.66 -13.07
N THR A 119 1.11 1.78 -12.12
CA THR A 119 2.46 1.21 -12.22
C THR A 119 2.61 0.07 -11.22
N ASP A 120 3.57 -0.81 -11.45
CA ASP A 120 3.98 -1.87 -10.51
C ASP A 120 4.80 -1.33 -9.33
N THR A 121 5.18 -0.05 -9.37
CA THR A 121 6.12 0.57 -8.44
C THR A 121 5.64 1.95 -8.01
N VAL A 122 5.78 2.25 -6.72
CA VAL A 122 5.63 3.60 -6.18
C VAL A 122 6.91 4.01 -5.45
N SER A 123 7.28 5.28 -5.58
CA SER A 123 8.38 5.88 -4.81
C SER A 123 7.90 7.14 -4.12
N MET A 124 8.13 7.23 -2.80
CA MET A 124 7.68 8.32 -1.94
C MET A 124 8.84 8.86 -1.12
N THR A 125 8.82 10.18 -0.86
CA THR A 125 9.75 10.81 0.09
C THR A 125 9.03 11.07 1.39
N ILE A 126 9.53 10.50 2.50
CA ILE A 126 8.92 10.60 3.82
C ILE A 126 9.97 11.13 4.80
N SER A 127 9.60 12.14 5.60
CA SER A 127 10.45 12.70 6.64
C SER A 127 9.88 12.42 8.01
N ALA A 128 10.76 12.11 8.97
CA ALA A 128 10.40 11.92 10.36
C ALA A 128 11.50 12.51 11.27
N ARG A 129 11.21 12.62 12.57
CA ARG A 129 12.25 13.00 13.55
C ARG A 129 13.41 12.01 13.51
N ARG A 130 14.63 12.48 13.79
CA ARG A 130 15.87 11.66 13.71
C ARG A 130 15.92 10.48 14.68
N ASP A 131 15.04 10.41 15.66
CA ASP A 131 14.90 9.26 16.55
C ASP A 131 14.05 8.11 15.95
N VAL A 132 13.63 8.24 14.71
CA VAL A 132 13.04 7.16 13.91
C VAL A 132 14.02 5.99 13.77
N ARG A 133 13.50 4.74 13.85
CA ARG A 133 14.35 3.53 13.82
C ARG A 133 13.87 2.49 12.84
N ALA A 134 12.58 2.45 12.55
CA ALA A 134 11.98 1.40 11.74
C ALA A 134 10.90 1.94 10.81
N ILE A 135 10.63 1.16 9.80
CA ILE A 135 9.52 1.33 8.87
C ILE A 135 8.69 0.05 8.83
N SER A 136 7.39 0.20 8.84
CA SER A 136 6.43 -0.84 8.51
C SER A 136 5.60 -0.41 7.31
N TRP A 137 5.11 -1.36 6.54
CA TRP A 137 4.11 -1.09 5.50
C TRP A 137 3.21 -2.30 5.31
N VAL A 138 2.00 -2.06 4.84
CA VAL A 138 1.00 -3.08 4.51
C VAL A 138 0.20 -2.67 3.28
N SER A 139 -0.27 -3.67 2.53
CA SER A 139 -1.13 -3.50 1.37
C SER A 139 -1.92 -4.80 1.14
N MET A 140 -3.18 -4.71 0.75
CA MET A 140 -3.99 -5.86 0.37
C MET A 140 -3.48 -6.49 -0.93
N LEU A 141 -3.57 -7.81 -1.04
CA LEU A 141 -3.56 -8.56 -2.29
C LEU A 141 -5.00 -8.54 -2.83
N ILE A 142 -5.27 -7.72 -3.85
CA ILE A 142 -6.65 -7.33 -4.21
C ILE A 142 -7.49 -8.51 -4.69
N CYS A 143 -6.88 -9.55 -5.26
CA CYS A 143 -7.58 -10.74 -5.73
C CYS A 143 -7.51 -11.89 -4.70
N THR A 144 -7.80 -11.59 -3.46
CA THR A 144 -7.92 -12.55 -2.34
C THR A 144 -9.06 -12.12 -1.42
N ASN A 145 -9.52 -13.00 -0.56
CA ASN A 145 -10.53 -12.69 0.44
C ASN A 145 -9.97 -11.77 1.53
N ASP A 146 -8.86 -12.17 2.18
CA ASP A 146 -8.20 -11.41 3.23
C ASP A 146 -6.66 -11.45 3.14
N GLY A 147 -6.15 -11.59 1.92
CA GLY A 147 -4.72 -11.59 1.66
C GLY A 147 -4.09 -10.20 1.74
N PHE A 148 -2.90 -10.13 2.31
CA PHE A 148 -2.11 -8.90 2.34
C PHE A 148 -0.61 -9.18 2.22
N THR A 149 0.16 -8.13 1.95
CA THR A 149 1.62 -8.18 1.99
C THR A 149 2.16 -7.00 2.77
N GLY A 150 3.40 -7.10 3.23
CA GLY A 150 4.05 -6.02 3.96
C GLY A 150 5.27 -6.47 4.73
N VAL A 151 5.81 -5.54 5.50
CA VAL A 151 6.86 -5.79 6.48
C VAL A 151 6.56 -5.03 7.76
N ASP A 152 6.78 -5.66 8.90
CA ASP A 152 6.76 -4.99 10.18
C ASP A 152 8.19 -4.71 10.67
N SER A 153 8.40 -3.48 11.14
CA SER A 153 9.60 -3.06 11.87
C SER A 153 10.94 -3.28 11.15
N LEU A 154 11.01 -3.08 9.82
CA LEU A 154 12.27 -3.07 9.08
C LEU A 154 13.16 -1.92 9.59
N ALA A 155 14.37 -2.26 10.01
CA ALA A 155 15.33 -1.27 10.51
C ALA A 155 15.74 -0.29 9.40
N LEU A 156 15.68 1.01 9.70
CA LEU A 156 16.04 2.08 8.77
C LEU A 156 17.55 2.30 8.65
N PRO A 157 18.04 2.68 7.46
CA PRO A 157 19.42 3.08 7.27
C PRO A 157 19.75 4.35 8.09
N ARG A 158 20.97 4.42 8.64
CA ARG A 158 21.37 5.47 9.59
C ARG A 158 22.12 6.63 8.96
N HIS A 159 22.80 6.43 7.83
CA HIS A 159 23.59 7.46 7.17
C HIS A 159 22.96 7.83 5.81
N VAL A 160 23.12 9.08 5.42
CA VAL A 160 22.71 9.56 4.09
C VAL A 160 23.48 8.79 3.03
N GLY A 161 22.76 8.26 2.04
CA GLY A 161 23.29 7.41 0.99
C GLY A 161 23.20 5.90 1.28
N ASP A 162 22.99 5.50 2.55
CA ASP A 162 22.73 4.10 2.86
C ASP A 162 21.32 3.68 2.45
N ALA A 163 21.17 2.43 2.06
CA ALA A 163 19.88 1.82 1.72
C ALA A 163 19.72 0.44 2.36
N VAL A 164 18.48 0.04 2.56
CA VAL A 164 18.07 -1.31 2.94
C VAL A 164 16.97 -1.80 2.01
N ALA A 165 16.99 -3.08 1.68
CA ALA A 165 15.95 -3.73 0.88
C ALA A 165 15.40 -4.96 1.60
N ARG A 166 14.11 -5.26 1.38
CA ARG A 166 13.45 -6.44 1.93
C ARG A 166 12.40 -6.96 0.94
N PHE A 167 12.49 -8.24 0.63
CA PHE A 167 11.41 -8.96 -0.02
C PHE A 167 10.29 -9.26 0.99
N THR A 168 9.04 -9.26 0.53
CA THR A 168 7.87 -9.55 1.35
C THR A 168 7.11 -10.74 0.80
N ALA A 169 6.50 -11.50 1.70
CA ALA A 169 5.64 -12.64 1.38
C ALA A 169 4.17 -12.22 1.28
N GLY A 170 3.34 -13.09 0.71
CA GLY A 170 1.90 -13.02 0.84
C GLY A 170 1.46 -13.60 2.18
N TYR A 171 0.63 -12.88 2.90
CA TYR A 171 0.03 -13.27 4.17
C TYR A 171 -1.48 -13.33 4.03
N ASP A 172 -2.06 -14.24 4.76
CA ASP A 172 -3.47 -14.40 5.04
C ASP A 172 -3.73 -13.79 6.42
N ALA A 173 -4.73 -12.95 6.56
CA ALA A 173 -5.03 -12.29 7.83
C ALA A 173 -5.72 -13.22 8.84
N GLY A 174 -6.23 -14.37 8.39
CA GLY A 174 -6.98 -15.35 9.19
C GLY A 174 -8.33 -14.81 9.64
N THR A 175 -8.89 -13.89 8.89
CA THR A 175 -10.11 -13.18 9.25
C THR A 175 -11.31 -13.57 8.40
N GLU A 176 -11.08 -14.08 7.18
CA GLU A 176 -12.12 -14.50 6.24
C GLU A 176 -11.71 -15.79 5.51
N LEU A 177 -12.65 -16.72 5.31
CA LEU A 177 -12.40 -17.95 4.57
C LEU A 177 -12.01 -17.67 3.12
N ASN A 178 -10.99 -18.35 2.62
CA ASN A 178 -10.52 -18.26 1.24
C ASN A 178 -11.49 -18.98 0.29
N THR A 179 -12.63 -18.33 -0.01
CA THR A 179 -13.65 -18.90 -0.91
C THR A 179 -13.22 -18.88 -2.37
N GLU A 180 -12.33 -17.98 -2.74
CA GLU A 180 -11.89 -17.72 -4.12
C GLU A 180 -13.03 -17.34 -5.09
N ALA A 181 -14.20 -16.97 -4.57
CA ALA A 181 -15.35 -16.54 -5.36
C ALA A 181 -15.28 -15.03 -5.61
N PHE A 182 -15.51 -14.57 -6.84
CA PHE A 182 -15.54 -13.14 -7.17
C PHE A 182 -16.58 -12.36 -6.36
N ALA A 183 -17.67 -13.01 -5.95
CA ALA A 183 -18.70 -12.40 -5.11
C ALA A 183 -18.18 -11.98 -3.74
N ASP A 184 -17.14 -12.66 -3.22
CA ASP A 184 -16.56 -12.47 -1.89
C ASP A 184 -15.25 -11.65 -1.94
N ILE A 185 -14.85 -11.18 -3.11
CA ILE A 185 -13.61 -10.43 -3.35
C ILE A 185 -13.96 -8.99 -3.73
N VAL A 186 -13.12 -8.04 -3.35
CA VAL A 186 -13.35 -6.63 -3.67
C VAL A 186 -13.47 -6.37 -5.18
N PRO A 187 -14.41 -5.51 -5.62
CA PRO A 187 -14.73 -5.29 -7.03
C PRO A 187 -13.54 -4.97 -7.95
N PRO A 188 -12.49 -4.25 -7.52
CA PRO A 188 -11.39 -3.89 -8.41
C PRO A 188 -10.57 -5.06 -8.96
N CYS A 189 -10.59 -6.25 -8.34
CA CYS A 189 -9.79 -7.39 -8.79
C CYS A 189 -10.00 -7.69 -10.27
N GLN A 190 -11.24 -7.96 -10.68
CA GLN A 190 -11.57 -8.39 -12.04
C GLN A 190 -11.17 -7.33 -13.08
N GLY A 191 -11.41 -6.05 -12.77
CA GLY A 191 -11.09 -4.94 -13.67
C GLY A 191 -9.59 -4.68 -13.79
N LEU A 192 -8.84 -4.81 -12.69
CA LEU A 192 -7.41 -4.55 -12.68
C LEU A 192 -6.59 -5.60 -13.42
N ILE A 193 -7.03 -6.86 -13.36
CA ILE A 193 -6.36 -7.95 -14.07
C ILE A 193 -7.07 -8.35 -15.38
N GLY A 194 -8.18 -7.68 -15.74
CA GLY A 194 -8.90 -7.80 -17.01
C GLY A 194 -9.59 -9.14 -17.23
N VAL A 195 -10.06 -9.74 -16.19
CA VAL A 195 -10.97 -10.88 -16.26
C VAL A 195 -12.41 -10.41 -16.10
N THR A 196 -13.36 -11.17 -16.64
CA THR A 196 -14.79 -10.94 -16.45
C THR A 196 -15.31 -11.80 -15.32
N GLY A 197 -16.25 -11.28 -14.53
CA GLY A 197 -16.88 -11.98 -13.43
C GLY A 197 -17.84 -11.05 -12.68
N ASP A 198 -18.57 -11.60 -11.74
CA ASP A 198 -19.43 -10.81 -10.87
C ASP A 198 -18.57 -9.98 -9.91
N SER A 199 -18.96 -8.73 -9.71
CA SER A 199 -18.28 -7.86 -8.77
C SER A 199 -18.61 -8.29 -7.34
N GLY A 200 -17.58 -8.34 -6.46
CA GLY A 200 -17.77 -8.49 -5.03
C GLY A 200 -18.45 -7.27 -4.40
N THR A 201 -18.80 -7.39 -3.14
CA THR A 201 -19.48 -6.32 -2.39
C THR A 201 -18.50 -5.27 -1.88
N GLY A 202 -17.23 -5.60 -1.73
CA GLY A 202 -16.20 -4.74 -1.12
C GLY A 202 -16.41 -4.54 0.39
N THR A 203 -17.13 -5.44 1.04
CA THR A 203 -17.37 -5.42 2.50
C THR A 203 -17.15 -6.80 3.07
N SER A 204 -16.56 -6.84 4.28
CA SER A 204 -16.40 -8.08 5.04
C SER A 204 -17.74 -8.81 5.20
N ASP A 205 -17.76 -10.12 5.00
CA ASP A 205 -18.91 -10.96 5.24
C ASP A 205 -18.74 -11.72 6.57
N PRO A 206 -19.55 -11.39 7.61
CA PRO A 206 -19.47 -12.09 8.89
C PRO A 206 -19.74 -13.61 8.81
N SER A 207 -20.42 -14.09 7.75
CA SER A 207 -20.67 -15.51 7.55
C SER A 207 -19.42 -16.27 7.09
N LEU A 208 -18.43 -15.57 6.57
CA LEU A 208 -17.14 -16.12 6.14
C LEU A 208 -16.04 -15.94 7.20
N ALA A 209 -16.37 -15.38 8.37
CA ALA A 209 -15.37 -15.14 9.41
C ALA A 209 -14.66 -16.43 9.85
N GLU A 210 -13.32 -16.46 9.73
CA GLU A 210 -12.50 -17.62 10.05
C GLU A 210 -12.11 -17.65 11.54
N GLY A 211 -11.79 -16.49 12.14
CA GLY A 211 -11.33 -16.39 13.53
C GLY A 211 -9.93 -16.95 13.77
N GLY A 212 -9.09 -16.90 12.74
CA GLY A 212 -7.74 -17.42 12.71
C GLY A 212 -6.67 -16.45 13.18
N VAL A 213 -5.44 -16.67 12.71
CA VAL A 213 -4.27 -15.84 12.98
C VAL A 213 -3.56 -15.54 11.67
N ILE A 214 -2.81 -14.46 11.61
CA ILE A 214 -1.99 -14.12 10.46
C ILE A 214 -0.99 -15.25 10.17
N HIS A 215 -1.00 -15.75 8.95
CA HIS A 215 -0.08 -16.78 8.49
C HIS A 215 0.34 -16.54 7.03
N HIS A 216 1.25 -17.38 6.49
CA HIS A 216 1.55 -17.33 5.06
C HIS A 216 0.31 -17.74 4.27
N HIS A 217 -0.04 -16.94 3.27
CA HIS A 217 -1.18 -17.27 2.39
C HIS A 217 -0.87 -18.52 1.59
N PRO A 218 -1.80 -19.50 1.54
CA PRO A 218 -1.56 -20.76 0.83
C PRO A 218 -1.42 -20.60 -0.69
N GLY A 219 -1.83 -19.46 -1.24
CA GLY A 219 -1.91 -19.21 -2.67
C GLY A 219 -3.35 -19.29 -3.16
N ILE A 220 -3.53 -19.46 -4.47
CA ILE A 220 -4.82 -19.64 -5.14
C ILE A 220 -4.90 -21.08 -5.63
N ASP A 221 -5.87 -21.83 -5.12
CA ASP A 221 -6.07 -23.24 -5.43
C ASP A 221 -6.99 -23.48 -6.64
N GLY A 222 -7.84 -22.49 -6.98
CA GLY A 222 -8.82 -22.59 -8.06
C GLY A 222 -10.11 -23.30 -7.59
N GLY A 223 -10.48 -23.10 -6.35
CA GLY A 223 -11.68 -23.71 -5.75
C GLY A 223 -13.00 -23.12 -6.26
N ALA A 224 -12.96 -21.89 -6.80
CA ALA A 224 -14.13 -21.19 -7.36
C ALA A 224 -13.74 -20.39 -8.61
N ASP A 225 -13.87 -19.06 -8.58
CA ASP A 225 -13.69 -18.20 -9.76
C ASP A 225 -12.23 -17.82 -10.02
N LEU A 226 -11.38 -17.80 -8.98
CA LEU A 226 -9.96 -17.51 -9.15
C LEU A 226 -9.25 -18.69 -9.81
N VAL A 227 -8.33 -18.36 -10.72
CA VAL A 227 -7.58 -19.34 -11.51
C VAL A 227 -6.10 -19.29 -11.10
N PRO A 228 -5.50 -20.39 -10.62
CA PRO A 228 -4.11 -20.41 -10.16
C PRO A 228 -3.10 -19.87 -11.18
N GLY A 229 -3.29 -20.16 -12.45
CA GLY A 229 -2.43 -19.68 -13.54
C GLY A 229 -2.58 -18.21 -13.89
N VAL A 230 -3.58 -17.51 -13.32
CA VAL A 230 -3.87 -16.09 -13.55
C VAL A 230 -3.66 -15.28 -12.27
N HIS A 231 -4.23 -15.76 -11.15
CA HIS A 231 -4.28 -15.05 -9.88
C HIS A 231 -3.26 -15.56 -8.87
N GLY A 232 -2.72 -16.75 -9.11
CA GLY A 232 -1.75 -17.38 -8.22
C GLY A 232 -0.38 -16.72 -8.27
N TRP A 233 0.41 -16.99 -7.24
CA TRP A 233 1.79 -16.50 -7.13
C TRP A 233 2.66 -17.46 -6.36
N THR A 234 3.95 -17.17 -6.36
CA THR A 234 4.95 -17.72 -5.44
C THR A 234 5.72 -16.56 -4.84
N ASP A 235 6.04 -16.64 -3.55
CA ASP A 235 6.85 -15.62 -2.89
C ASP A 235 8.23 -15.45 -3.56
N PRO A 236 8.79 -14.25 -3.57
CA PRO A 236 8.29 -13.04 -2.91
C PRO A 236 7.21 -12.28 -3.70
N VAL A 237 6.23 -11.72 -2.98
CA VAL A 237 5.16 -10.89 -3.54
C VAL A 237 5.62 -9.49 -3.86
N GLY A 238 6.42 -8.90 -2.99
CA GLY A 238 6.83 -7.52 -3.11
C GLY A 238 8.27 -7.26 -2.69
N LEU A 239 8.73 -6.07 -3.01
CA LEU A 239 10.03 -5.54 -2.61
C LEU A 239 9.84 -4.13 -2.05
N ILE A 240 10.42 -3.88 -0.88
CA ILE A 240 10.62 -2.52 -0.37
C ILE A 240 12.11 -2.16 -0.40
N VAL A 241 12.42 -0.97 -0.90
CA VAL A 241 13.75 -0.36 -0.81
C VAL A 241 13.63 0.96 -0.07
N VAL A 242 14.42 1.17 0.96
CA VAL A 242 14.46 2.39 1.75
C VAL A 242 15.86 2.97 1.71
N GLU A 243 15.99 4.16 1.14
CA GLU A 243 17.24 4.92 1.07
C GLU A 243 17.14 6.14 1.97
N ARG A 244 18.16 6.40 2.79
CA ARG A 244 18.25 7.65 3.53
C ARG A 244 18.84 8.75 2.66
N ILE A 245 18.07 9.81 2.41
CA ILE A 245 18.44 10.92 1.51
C ILE A 245 18.67 12.27 2.23
N GLY A 246 18.37 12.33 3.54
CA GLY A 246 18.58 13.54 4.35
C GLY A 246 18.54 13.32 5.87
#